data_6ab8a48aa79b8667171cedf99842b6ae
#
_entry.id   6ab8a48aa79b8667171cedf99842b6ae
#
_cell.length_a   1.000
_cell.length_b   1.000
_cell.length_c   1.000
_cell.angle_alpha   90.00
_cell.angle_beta   90.00
_cell.angle_gamma   90.00
#
_symmetry.space_group_name_H-M   'P 1'
#
loop_
_entity.id
_entity.type
_entity.pdbx_description
1 polymer ?
#
loop_
_entity_poly.entity_id
_entity_poly.type
_entity_poly.pdbx_seq_one_letter_code
_entity_poly.pdbx_strand_id
1 'polypeptide(L)'
;AGLSRGLGDVYKRQVYHHRGAYLNAIANSCVWGMKKHPIYLWTLPMFHCNGWCFPWTITMLGGTHVCLRRVEPEAIFQSINEQRVTHMCGAPVVMNMLVNSDTNSRPSWDHKLSMMTAGAPPPAAVIEKMEALGIVVTHVYGLTEVYGPVTICEWQEEWDTLPATDQANLKAQQGVRYPVLEGLMVANPETMEKVPSDGSSMGEVFMRGNVVMKGYLKDEEATKAA
;
A
#
# COMPACT_ATOMS: atom_id res chain seq x y z
N ALA A 1 20.02 9.00 10.68
CA ALA A 1 19.43 7.99 11.60
C ALA A 1 18.60 6.93 10.87
N GLY A 2 18.06 7.19 9.67
CA GLY A 2 17.26 6.24 8.91
C GLY A 2 18.04 5.10 8.24
N LEU A 3 19.29 5.33 7.89
CA LEU A 3 20.12 4.35 7.16
C LEU A 3 20.63 3.18 8.05
N SER A 4 20.74 3.38 9.36
CA SER A 4 21.24 2.33 10.25
C SER A 4 20.21 1.22 10.51
N ARG A 5 18.92 1.51 10.39
CA ARG A 5 17.84 0.54 10.63
C ARG A 5 17.76 -0.56 9.58
N GLY A 6 18.25 -0.32 8.37
CA GLY A 6 18.27 -1.32 7.29
C GLY A 6 19.50 -2.24 7.29
N LEU A 7 20.58 -1.87 8.01
CA LEU A 7 21.83 -2.61 8.02
C LEU A 7 22.08 -3.39 9.31
N GLY A 8 21.31 -3.09 10.40
CA GLY A 8 21.57 -3.63 11.73
C GLY A 8 21.05 -5.05 11.95
N ASP A 9 19.86 -5.35 11.51
CA ASP A 9 19.16 -6.54 11.96
C ASP A 9 19.05 -7.57 10.82
N VAL A 10 19.88 -8.59 10.86
CA VAL A 10 19.90 -9.69 9.86
C VAL A 10 18.54 -10.40 9.77
N TYR A 11 17.82 -10.53 10.88
CA TYR A 11 16.48 -11.15 10.94
C TYR A 11 15.37 -10.33 10.23
N LYS A 12 15.62 -9.08 9.85
CA LYS A 12 14.69 -8.25 9.07
C LYS A 12 15.00 -8.26 7.58
N ARG A 13 15.90 -9.13 7.10
CA ARG A 13 16.25 -9.25 5.69
C ARG A 13 15.50 -10.42 5.08
N GLN A 14 14.34 -10.13 4.52
CA GLN A 14 13.56 -11.11 3.77
C GLN A 14 14.22 -11.39 2.43
N VAL A 15 14.28 -12.66 2.06
CA VAL A 15 14.78 -13.11 0.76
C VAL A 15 13.60 -13.40 -0.14
N TYR A 16 13.48 -12.62 -1.21
CA TYR A 16 12.43 -12.80 -2.20
C TYR A 16 12.87 -13.70 -3.36
N HIS A 17 11.92 -14.06 -4.19
CA HIS A 17 12.15 -14.74 -5.45
C HIS A 17 11.50 -13.98 -6.61
N HIS A 18 12.04 -14.13 -7.82
CA HIS A 18 11.55 -13.41 -9.01
C HIS A 18 10.05 -13.65 -9.29
N ARG A 19 9.59 -14.89 -9.05
CA ARG A 19 8.17 -15.22 -9.21
C ARG A 19 7.25 -14.34 -8.35
N GLY A 20 7.57 -14.16 -7.06
CA GLY A 20 6.78 -13.32 -6.16
C GLY A 20 6.76 -11.87 -6.59
N ALA A 21 7.92 -11.33 -6.99
CA ALA A 21 8.03 -9.96 -7.51
C ALA A 21 7.19 -9.78 -8.79
N TYR A 22 7.29 -10.72 -9.73
CA TYR A 22 6.54 -10.71 -10.98
C TYR A 22 5.03 -10.76 -10.74
N LEU A 23 4.57 -11.69 -9.91
CA LEU A 23 3.14 -11.85 -9.61
C LEU A 23 2.58 -10.63 -8.89
N ASN A 24 3.28 -10.11 -7.88
CA ASN A 24 2.80 -8.95 -7.14
C ASN A 24 2.83 -7.66 -7.99
N ALA A 25 3.82 -7.51 -8.87
CA ALA A 25 3.85 -6.39 -9.82
C ALA A 25 2.65 -6.39 -10.79
N ILE A 26 2.27 -7.57 -11.30
CA ILE A 26 1.06 -7.71 -12.14
C ILE A 26 -0.20 -7.45 -11.30
N ALA A 27 -0.28 -8.04 -10.10
CA ALA A 27 -1.43 -7.89 -9.22
C ALA A 27 -1.71 -6.43 -8.89
N ASN A 28 -0.67 -5.64 -8.55
CA ASN A 28 -0.81 -4.21 -8.30
C ASN A 28 -1.50 -3.48 -9.47
N SER A 29 -1.11 -3.79 -10.71
CA SER A 29 -1.73 -3.16 -11.88
C SER A 29 -3.19 -3.56 -12.06
N CYS A 30 -3.52 -4.83 -11.81
CA CYS A 30 -4.88 -5.35 -11.94
C CYS A 30 -5.81 -4.80 -10.86
N VAL A 31 -5.42 -4.93 -9.59
CA VAL A 31 -6.30 -4.55 -8.45
C VAL A 31 -6.47 -3.04 -8.32
N TRP A 32 -5.52 -2.25 -8.80
CA TRP A 32 -5.63 -0.79 -8.81
C TRP A 32 -6.20 -0.23 -10.13
N GLY A 33 -6.54 -1.11 -11.07
CA GLY A 33 -7.08 -0.71 -12.36
C GLY A 33 -6.16 0.24 -13.15
N MET A 34 -4.84 0.03 -13.04
CA MET A 34 -3.85 0.91 -13.64
C MET A 34 -3.85 0.79 -15.17
N LYS A 35 -3.98 1.92 -15.84
CA LYS A 35 -3.84 1.99 -17.30
C LYS A 35 -2.36 2.05 -17.69
N LYS A 36 -2.07 1.85 -19.00
CA LYS A 36 -0.73 2.07 -19.55
C LYS A 36 -0.30 3.52 -19.38
N HIS A 37 1.01 3.71 -19.25
CA HIS A 37 1.68 5.01 -19.11
C HIS A 37 1.27 5.80 -17.86
N PRO A 38 1.20 5.17 -16.66
CA PRO A 38 0.96 5.90 -15.42
C PRO A 38 2.13 6.84 -15.14
N ILE A 39 1.83 7.97 -14.49
CA ILE A 39 2.86 8.85 -13.94
C ILE A 39 2.82 8.66 -12.43
N TYR A 40 3.88 8.05 -11.89
CA TYR A 40 3.94 7.61 -10.51
C TYR A 40 4.91 8.45 -9.69
N LEU A 41 4.41 9.08 -8.63
CA LEU A 41 5.20 9.89 -7.70
C LEU A 41 5.72 9.04 -6.54
N TRP A 42 7.03 9.04 -6.35
CA TRP A 42 7.70 8.31 -5.28
C TRP A 42 7.68 9.07 -3.95
N THR A 43 6.55 9.00 -3.25
CA THR A 43 6.42 9.38 -1.84
C THR A 43 6.72 8.20 -0.91
N LEU A 44 6.64 6.97 -1.43
CA LEU A 44 7.06 5.76 -0.74
C LEU A 44 8.56 5.51 -0.96
N PRO A 45 9.37 5.20 0.08
CA PRO A 45 10.77 4.81 -0.11
C PRO A 45 10.91 3.55 -0.97
N MET A 46 11.71 3.61 -2.05
CA MET A 46 11.89 2.47 -2.97
C MET A 46 12.46 1.22 -2.29
N PHE A 47 13.23 1.37 -1.22
CA PHE A 47 13.82 0.23 -0.50
C PHE A 47 12.81 -0.49 0.41
N HIS A 48 11.75 0.18 0.86
CA HIS A 48 10.74 -0.41 1.75
C HIS A 48 9.89 -1.41 0.99
N CYS A 49 10.00 -2.71 1.37
CA CYS A 49 9.47 -3.83 0.58
C CYS A 49 9.75 -3.68 -0.92
N ASN A 50 10.93 -3.19 -1.27
CA ASN A 50 11.31 -2.78 -2.63
C ASN A 50 10.23 -1.96 -3.34
N GLY A 51 9.78 -0.89 -2.64
CA GLY A 51 8.78 0.03 -3.12
C GLY A 51 7.44 -0.63 -3.45
N TRP A 52 7.04 -1.66 -2.68
CA TRP A 52 5.80 -2.43 -2.86
C TRP A 52 5.63 -3.00 -4.28
N CYS A 53 6.72 -3.41 -4.91
CA CYS A 53 6.78 -3.89 -6.30
C CYS A 53 6.46 -2.84 -7.39
N PHE A 54 6.19 -1.59 -7.04
CA PHE A 54 5.89 -0.54 -8.04
C PHE A 54 7.04 -0.19 -8.98
N PRO A 55 8.35 -0.38 -8.66
CA PRO A 55 9.39 -0.22 -9.67
C PRO A 55 9.13 -1.09 -10.90
N TRP A 56 8.70 -2.33 -10.71
CA TRP A 56 8.38 -3.27 -11.78
C TRP A 56 6.99 -3.00 -12.39
N THR A 57 5.98 -2.72 -11.56
CA THR A 57 4.62 -2.41 -12.03
C THR A 57 4.62 -1.23 -12.99
N ILE A 58 5.23 -0.10 -12.60
CA ILE A 58 5.25 1.12 -13.41
C ILE A 58 6.07 0.92 -14.68
N THR A 59 7.23 0.26 -14.57
CA THR A 59 8.07 -0.05 -15.75
C THR A 59 7.35 -0.98 -16.73
N MET A 60 6.66 -2.01 -16.24
CA MET A 60 5.86 -2.94 -17.06
C MET A 60 4.76 -2.21 -17.85
N LEU A 61 4.14 -1.19 -17.25
CA LEU A 61 3.09 -0.40 -17.88
C LEU A 61 3.63 0.71 -18.80
N GLY A 62 4.96 0.83 -18.98
CA GLY A 62 5.59 1.90 -19.74
C GLY A 62 5.39 3.29 -19.10
N GLY A 63 5.26 3.32 -17.78
CA GLY A 63 4.98 4.54 -17.01
C GLY A 63 6.22 5.38 -16.72
N THR A 64 5.98 6.53 -16.12
CA THR A 64 7.00 7.50 -15.71
C THR A 64 7.19 7.46 -14.20
N HIS A 65 8.43 7.38 -13.75
CA HIS A 65 8.81 7.49 -12.35
C HIS A 65 9.20 8.93 -12.02
N VAL A 66 8.42 9.60 -11.17
CA VAL A 66 8.73 10.95 -10.64
C VAL A 66 9.32 10.78 -9.25
N CYS A 67 10.59 11.12 -9.09
CA CYS A 67 11.33 10.93 -7.84
C CYS A 67 11.44 12.24 -7.05
N LEU A 68 11.18 12.18 -5.75
CA LEU A 68 11.36 13.29 -4.83
C LEU A 68 12.66 13.14 -4.04
N ARG A 69 13.36 14.27 -3.80
CA ARG A 69 14.49 14.31 -2.86
C ARG A 69 14.01 14.32 -1.41
N ARG A 70 12.86 14.96 -1.17
CA ARG A 70 12.19 15.06 0.13
C ARG A 70 10.70 14.92 -0.06
N VAL A 71 10.06 14.27 0.89
CA VAL A 71 8.60 14.12 0.92
C VAL A 71 8.04 15.29 1.72
N GLU A 72 7.73 16.37 1.00
CA GLU A 72 7.21 17.64 1.53
C GLU A 72 5.95 18.05 0.74
N PRO A 73 4.92 18.66 1.37
CA PRO A 73 3.65 18.96 0.71
C PRO A 73 3.82 19.79 -0.57
N GLU A 74 4.64 20.83 -0.53
CA GLU A 74 4.88 21.73 -1.66
C GLU A 74 5.45 20.96 -2.86
N ALA A 75 6.47 20.14 -2.62
CA ALA A 75 7.10 19.32 -3.67
C ALA A 75 6.14 18.27 -4.25
N ILE A 76 5.26 17.71 -3.41
CA ILE A 76 4.23 16.75 -3.84
C ILE A 76 3.21 17.48 -4.72
N PHE A 77 2.62 18.58 -4.26
CA PHE A 77 1.61 19.33 -5.02
C PHE A 77 2.18 19.92 -6.32
N GLN A 78 3.40 20.42 -6.28
CA GLN A 78 4.09 20.89 -7.48
C GLN A 78 4.25 19.74 -8.49
N SER A 79 4.71 18.57 -8.04
CA SER A 79 4.87 17.40 -8.92
C SER A 79 3.54 16.91 -9.50
N ILE A 80 2.47 16.89 -8.69
CA ILE A 80 1.12 16.51 -9.15
C ILE A 80 0.69 17.40 -10.31
N ASN A 81 0.88 18.70 -10.18
CA ASN A 81 0.44 19.67 -11.18
C ASN A 81 1.34 19.67 -12.42
N GLU A 82 2.66 19.83 -12.24
CA GLU A 82 3.61 19.97 -13.34
C GLU A 82 3.82 18.69 -14.14
N GLN A 83 3.90 17.55 -13.44
CA GLN A 83 4.14 16.24 -14.04
C GLN A 83 2.86 15.47 -14.34
N ARG A 84 1.69 16.00 -13.94
CA ARG A 84 0.38 15.33 -14.08
C ARG A 84 0.36 13.92 -13.45
N VAL A 85 0.87 13.83 -12.23
CA VAL A 85 0.95 12.57 -11.46
C VAL A 85 -0.43 11.92 -11.36
N THR A 86 -0.49 10.63 -11.70
CA THR A 86 -1.73 9.85 -11.66
C THR A 86 -1.81 8.91 -10.46
N HIS A 87 -0.66 8.47 -9.95
CA HIS A 87 -0.59 7.49 -8.88
C HIS A 87 0.54 7.81 -7.90
N MET A 88 0.33 7.52 -6.63
CA MET A 88 1.35 7.55 -5.58
C MET A 88 1.01 6.56 -4.47
N CYS A 89 1.97 6.20 -3.64
CA CYS A 89 1.75 5.39 -2.44
C CYS A 89 2.39 6.07 -1.23
N GLY A 90 1.80 5.87 -0.06
CA GLY A 90 2.38 6.42 1.16
C GLY A 90 1.69 5.94 2.42
N ALA A 91 2.40 6.01 3.54
CA ALA A 91 1.82 5.75 4.85
C ALA A 91 0.88 6.88 5.28
N PRO A 92 -0.01 6.66 6.26
CA PRO A 92 -0.93 7.68 6.77
C PRO A 92 -0.27 8.99 7.22
N VAL A 93 1.01 8.95 7.60
CA VAL A 93 1.78 10.16 7.92
C VAL A 93 1.90 11.12 6.72
N VAL A 94 2.05 10.59 5.50
CA VAL A 94 2.07 11.39 4.27
C VAL A 94 0.69 12.02 4.03
N MET A 95 -0.39 11.25 4.22
CA MET A 95 -1.75 11.77 4.12
C MET A 95 -1.99 12.90 5.12
N ASN A 96 -1.64 12.69 6.39
CA ASN A 96 -1.76 13.71 7.44
C ASN A 96 -0.98 15.00 7.08
N MET A 97 0.21 14.86 6.53
CA MET A 97 1.02 16.00 6.11
C MET A 97 0.33 16.80 4.99
N LEU A 98 -0.25 16.12 4.00
CA LEU A 98 -0.97 16.75 2.89
C LEU A 98 -2.25 17.46 3.35
N VAL A 99 -3.08 16.81 4.19
CA VAL A 99 -4.35 17.40 4.64
C VAL A 99 -4.17 18.55 5.63
N ASN A 100 -3.03 18.64 6.31
CA ASN A 100 -2.73 19.71 7.25
C ASN A 100 -1.79 20.81 6.67
N SER A 101 -1.40 20.68 5.39
CA SER A 101 -0.60 21.72 4.72
C SER A 101 -1.43 23.00 4.49
N ASP A 102 -0.75 24.13 4.30
CA ASP A 102 -1.42 25.41 4.05
C ASP A 102 -2.33 25.33 2.81
N THR A 103 -3.59 25.72 2.98
CA THR A 103 -4.60 25.71 1.91
C THR A 103 -4.27 26.64 0.77
N ASN A 104 -3.51 27.72 1.02
CA ASN A 104 -3.13 28.69 0.00
C ASN A 104 -2.10 28.14 -1.01
N SER A 105 -1.39 27.10 -0.65
CA SER A 105 -0.39 26.45 -1.50
C SER A 105 -0.91 25.22 -2.26
N ARG A 106 -2.22 24.90 -2.12
CA ARG A 106 -2.82 23.74 -2.76
C ARG A 106 -3.31 24.06 -4.17
N PRO A 107 -2.58 23.66 -5.22
CA PRO A 107 -3.07 23.83 -6.58
C PRO A 107 -4.25 22.88 -6.83
N SER A 108 -5.19 23.29 -7.68
CA SER A 108 -6.19 22.40 -8.24
C SER A 108 -5.60 21.69 -9.46
N TRP A 109 -5.93 20.41 -9.62
CA TRP A 109 -5.61 19.62 -10.82
C TRP A 109 -6.86 19.08 -11.47
N ASP A 110 -6.79 18.84 -12.79
CA ASP A 110 -7.91 18.48 -13.65
C ASP A 110 -7.92 16.99 -14.06
N HIS A 111 -7.13 16.16 -13.37
CA HIS A 111 -6.96 14.75 -13.67
C HIS A 111 -7.17 13.87 -12.44
N LYS A 112 -7.46 12.59 -12.66
CA LYS A 112 -7.62 11.63 -11.57
C LYS A 112 -6.26 11.34 -10.93
N LEU A 113 -6.19 11.50 -9.61
CA LEU A 113 -5.05 11.14 -8.78
C LEU A 113 -5.47 10.07 -7.78
N SER A 114 -4.74 8.97 -7.76
CA SER A 114 -5.00 7.84 -6.86
C SER A 114 -3.83 7.62 -5.91
N MET A 115 -4.13 7.32 -4.65
CA MET A 115 -3.14 7.03 -3.62
C MET A 115 -3.44 5.71 -2.93
N MET A 116 -2.50 4.77 -2.95
CA MET A 116 -2.52 3.62 -2.04
C MET A 116 -1.88 3.97 -0.70
N THR A 117 -2.51 3.57 0.38
CA THR A 117 -1.99 3.74 1.75
C THR A 117 -1.93 2.42 2.48
N ALA A 118 -0.88 2.22 3.25
CA ALA A 118 -0.64 1.08 4.14
C ALA A 118 0.43 1.41 5.19
N GLY A 119 0.85 0.40 5.95
CA GLY A 119 1.87 0.50 7.00
C GLY A 119 1.30 0.85 8.37
N ALA A 120 0.11 1.43 8.42
CA ALA A 120 -0.73 1.60 9.59
C ALA A 120 -2.18 1.79 9.11
N PRO A 121 -3.21 1.52 9.94
CA PRO A 121 -4.59 1.83 9.61
C PRO A 121 -4.79 3.34 9.42
N PRO A 122 -5.27 3.81 8.26
CA PRO A 122 -5.53 5.21 8.04
C PRO A 122 -6.80 5.63 8.81
N PRO A 123 -6.79 6.77 9.54
CA PRO A 123 -8.01 7.28 10.14
C PRO A 123 -9.03 7.68 9.07
N ALA A 124 -10.30 7.29 9.22
CA ALA A 124 -11.36 7.61 8.27
C ALA A 124 -11.48 9.12 7.99
N ALA A 125 -11.36 9.96 9.03
CA ALA A 125 -11.37 11.41 8.87
C ALA A 125 -10.21 11.97 8.02
N VAL A 126 -9.08 11.27 7.95
CA VAL A 126 -7.96 11.63 7.07
C VAL A 126 -8.27 11.21 5.64
N ILE A 127 -8.86 10.03 5.44
CA ILE A 127 -9.33 9.57 4.13
C ILE A 127 -10.33 10.56 3.55
N GLU A 128 -11.35 10.95 4.31
CA GLU A 128 -12.35 11.93 3.90
C GLU A 128 -11.73 13.26 3.44
N LYS A 129 -10.75 13.76 4.19
CA LYS A 129 -10.03 15.00 3.80
C LYS A 129 -9.18 14.82 2.54
N MET A 130 -8.55 13.66 2.33
CA MET A 130 -7.82 13.36 1.09
C MET A 130 -8.75 13.30 -0.12
N GLU A 131 -9.92 12.68 0.02
CA GLU A 131 -10.94 12.64 -1.05
C GLU A 131 -11.46 14.05 -1.37
N ALA A 132 -11.65 14.89 -0.35
CA ALA A 132 -12.02 16.29 -0.54
C ALA A 132 -10.93 17.12 -1.24
N LEU A 133 -9.66 16.69 -1.17
CA LEU A 133 -8.57 17.24 -1.97
C LEU A 133 -8.55 16.73 -3.43
N GLY A 134 -9.43 15.80 -3.81
CA GLY A 134 -9.44 15.16 -5.12
C GLY A 134 -8.45 14.00 -5.27
N ILE A 135 -7.98 13.42 -4.15
CA ILE A 135 -7.07 12.27 -4.12
C ILE A 135 -7.86 11.03 -3.73
N VAL A 136 -8.06 10.12 -4.67
CA VAL A 136 -8.79 8.86 -4.41
C VAL A 136 -7.91 7.91 -3.60
N VAL A 137 -8.34 7.59 -2.38
CA VAL A 137 -7.59 6.74 -1.46
C VAL A 137 -8.02 5.29 -1.59
N THR A 138 -7.03 4.40 -1.66
CA THR A 138 -7.21 2.94 -1.61
C THR A 138 -6.37 2.39 -0.45
N HIS A 139 -7.02 1.78 0.53
CA HIS A 139 -6.33 1.16 1.65
C HIS A 139 -5.92 -0.27 1.28
N VAL A 140 -4.66 -0.59 1.53
CA VAL A 140 -4.08 -1.92 1.30
C VAL A 140 -3.33 -2.37 2.54
N TYR A 141 -3.13 -3.69 2.67
CA TYR A 141 -2.35 -4.26 3.75
C TYR A 141 -1.43 -5.35 3.21
N GLY A 142 -0.30 -5.49 3.85
CA GLY A 142 0.68 -6.53 3.59
C GLY A 142 1.87 -6.38 4.51
N LEU A 143 2.77 -7.34 4.43
CA LEU A 143 3.99 -7.43 5.21
C LEU A 143 5.20 -7.46 4.29
N THR A 144 6.39 -7.22 4.85
CA THR A 144 7.64 -7.44 4.10
C THR A 144 7.77 -8.91 3.69
N GLU A 145 7.26 -9.84 4.50
CA GLU A 145 7.27 -11.27 4.28
C GLU A 145 6.43 -11.73 3.06
N VAL A 146 5.54 -10.88 2.58
CA VAL A 146 4.71 -11.14 1.38
C VAL A 146 4.98 -10.13 0.25
N TYR A 147 6.09 -9.42 0.35
CA TYR A 147 6.61 -8.50 -0.68
C TYR A 147 5.73 -7.25 -0.93
N GLY A 148 5.06 -6.75 0.08
CA GLY A 148 4.23 -5.55 0.03
C GLY A 148 2.74 -5.84 0.16
N PRO A 149 1.87 -5.06 -0.48
CA PRO A 149 0.43 -5.24 -0.41
C PRO A 149 -0.03 -6.58 -0.97
N VAL A 150 -0.90 -7.26 -0.23
CA VAL A 150 -1.58 -8.50 -0.63
C VAL A 150 -3.07 -8.52 -0.24
N THR A 151 -3.56 -7.43 0.35
CA THR A 151 -5.00 -7.18 0.49
C THR A 151 -5.32 -5.77 0.03
N ILE A 152 -6.55 -5.56 -0.37
CA ILE A 152 -7.08 -4.28 -0.84
C ILE A 152 -8.51 -4.08 -0.34
N CYS A 153 -8.82 -2.88 0.11
CA CYS A 153 -10.20 -2.46 0.29
C CYS A 153 -10.83 -2.27 -1.11
N GLU A 154 -11.42 -3.35 -1.62
CA GLU A 154 -12.05 -3.38 -2.93
C GLU A 154 -13.35 -2.58 -2.90
N TRP A 155 -13.39 -1.49 -3.66
CA TRP A 155 -14.54 -0.58 -3.69
C TRP A 155 -15.75 -1.24 -4.35
N GLN A 156 -16.93 -1.08 -3.76
CA GLN A 156 -18.19 -1.56 -4.32
C GLN A 156 -19.00 -0.37 -4.83
N GLU A 157 -19.57 -0.49 -6.04
CA GLU A 157 -20.33 0.61 -6.69
C GLU A 157 -21.51 1.08 -5.85
N GLU A 158 -22.14 0.19 -5.08
CA GLU A 158 -23.24 0.51 -4.19
C GLU A 158 -22.86 1.49 -3.07
N TRP A 159 -21.57 1.59 -2.74
CA TRP A 159 -21.06 2.52 -1.72
C TRP A 159 -20.95 3.96 -2.23
N ASP A 160 -21.03 4.19 -3.53
CA ASP A 160 -20.99 5.53 -4.11
C ASP A 160 -22.17 6.42 -3.65
N THR A 161 -23.26 5.80 -3.25
CA THR A 161 -24.48 6.50 -2.77
C THR A 161 -24.45 6.86 -1.29
N LEU A 162 -23.46 6.37 -0.54
CA LEU A 162 -23.33 6.60 0.90
C LEU A 162 -22.79 8.00 1.20
N PRO A 163 -23.07 8.55 2.39
CA PRO A 163 -22.42 9.77 2.88
C PRO A 163 -20.89 9.63 2.89
N ALA A 164 -20.17 10.73 2.67
CA ALA A 164 -18.69 10.74 2.59
C ALA A 164 -18.02 10.13 3.83
N THR A 165 -18.56 10.36 5.02
CA THR A 165 -18.06 9.78 6.28
C THR A 165 -18.20 8.26 6.29
N ASP A 166 -19.31 7.71 5.78
CA ASP A 166 -19.53 6.27 5.71
C ASP A 166 -18.61 5.62 4.66
N GLN A 167 -18.44 6.28 3.50
CA GLN A 167 -17.46 5.88 2.50
C GLN A 167 -16.03 5.83 3.09
N ALA A 168 -15.64 6.85 3.86
CA ALA A 168 -14.33 6.89 4.49
C ALA A 168 -14.14 5.78 5.54
N ASN A 169 -15.19 5.44 6.31
CA ASN A 169 -15.16 4.32 7.24
C ASN A 169 -14.99 2.96 6.53
N LEU A 170 -15.65 2.77 5.40
CA LEU A 170 -15.47 1.57 4.58
C LEU A 170 -14.06 1.50 3.99
N LYS A 171 -13.53 2.60 3.45
CA LYS A 171 -12.16 2.69 2.93
C LYS A 171 -11.08 2.46 4.00
N ALA A 172 -11.38 2.70 5.26
CA ALA A 172 -10.46 2.41 6.36
C ALA A 172 -10.29 0.91 6.64
N GLN A 173 -11.16 0.05 6.09
CA GLN A 173 -11.03 -1.40 6.21
C GLN A 173 -9.90 -1.94 5.32
N GLN A 174 -9.28 -3.05 5.75
CA GLN A 174 -8.18 -3.68 5.01
C GLN A 174 -8.63 -4.54 3.82
N GLY A 175 -9.92 -4.86 3.74
CA GLY A 175 -10.58 -5.44 2.58
C GLY A 175 -10.29 -6.93 2.37
N VAL A 176 -10.09 -7.30 1.11
CA VAL A 176 -9.98 -8.69 0.64
C VAL A 176 -8.59 -8.99 0.09
N ARG A 177 -8.23 -10.28 0.01
CA ARG A 177 -6.94 -10.71 -0.51
C ARG A 177 -6.76 -10.39 -1.99
N TYR A 178 -5.53 -10.12 -2.41
CA TYR A 178 -5.15 -10.04 -3.82
C TYR A 178 -5.38 -11.40 -4.53
N PRO A 179 -5.65 -11.39 -5.85
CA PRO A 179 -5.82 -12.62 -6.63
C PRO A 179 -4.60 -13.55 -6.60
N VAL A 180 -3.40 -13.00 -6.38
CA VAL A 180 -2.12 -13.74 -6.33
C VAL A 180 -1.81 -14.33 -4.96
N LEU A 181 -2.59 -14.01 -3.93
CA LEU A 181 -2.51 -14.62 -2.62
C LEU A 181 -3.49 -15.81 -2.54
N GLU A 182 -2.97 -17.02 -2.42
CA GLU A 182 -3.78 -18.25 -2.43
C GLU A 182 -4.67 -18.39 -1.20
N GLY A 183 -4.16 -18.02 -0.02
CA GLY A 183 -4.87 -18.11 1.25
C GLY A 183 -4.61 -16.91 2.14
N LEU A 184 -5.68 -16.46 2.79
CA LEU A 184 -5.68 -15.46 3.86
C LEU A 184 -6.66 -15.92 4.92
N MET A 185 -6.21 -16.00 6.18
CA MET A 185 -7.10 -16.31 7.30
C MET A 185 -6.62 -15.59 8.56
N VAL A 186 -7.56 -15.35 9.46
CA VAL A 186 -7.28 -15.00 10.85
C VAL A 186 -7.59 -16.21 11.70
N ALA A 187 -6.63 -16.68 12.46
CA ALA A 187 -6.73 -17.92 13.21
C ALA A 187 -6.02 -17.84 14.58
N ASN A 188 -6.36 -18.78 15.44
CA ASN A 188 -5.59 -19.00 16.66
C ASN A 188 -4.21 -19.56 16.28
N PRO A 189 -3.09 -18.95 16.70
CA PRO A 189 -1.74 -19.37 16.30
C PRO A 189 -1.33 -20.76 16.84
N GLU A 190 -1.96 -21.24 17.90
CA GLU A 190 -1.64 -22.55 18.51
C GLU A 190 -2.43 -23.70 17.86
N THR A 191 -3.73 -23.48 17.60
CA THR A 191 -4.61 -24.52 17.06
C THR A 191 -4.80 -24.46 15.55
N MET A 192 -4.44 -23.35 14.92
CA MET A 192 -4.72 -23.04 13.51
C MET A 192 -6.20 -23.03 13.14
N GLU A 193 -7.09 -22.99 14.14
CA GLU A 193 -8.53 -22.85 13.92
C GLU A 193 -8.88 -21.40 13.60
N LYS A 194 -9.68 -21.21 12.55
CA LYS A 194 -10.14 -19.87 12.16
C LYS A 194 -10.96 -19.24 13.28
N VAL A 195 -10.69 -17.98 13.58
CA VAL A 195 -11.54 -17.20 14.49
C VAL A 195 -12.85 -16.81 13.79
N PRO A 196 -13.93 -16.57 14.54
CA PRO A 196 -15.17 -16.05 13.98
C PRO A 196 -14.97 -14.71 13.25
N SER A 197 -15.69 -14.51 12.14
CA SER A 197 -15.68 -13.24 11.39
C SER A 197 -16.69 -12.24 11.98
N ASP A 198 -16.56 -11.94 13.27
CA ASP A 198 -17.50 -11.14 14.06
C ASP A 198 -17.00 -9.71 14.34
N GLY A 199 -15.80 -9.36 13.83
CA GLY A 199 -15.17 -8.06 14.04
C GLY A 199 -14.67 -7.81 15.47
N SER A 200 -14.74 -8.80 16.36
CA SER A 200 -14.34 -8.71 17.77
C SER A 200 -13.34 -9.79 18.20
N SER A 201 -13.45 -10.99 17.64
CA SER A 201 -12.54 -12.10 17.93
C SER A 201 -11.17 -11.83 17.36
N MET A 202 -10.15 -11.85 18.22
CA MET A 202 -8.75 -11.61 17.82
C MET A 202 -8.08 -12.92 17.41
N GLY A 203 -7.18 -12.82 16.43
CA GLY A 203 -6.32 -13.91 15.98
C GLY A 203 -5.12 -13.38 15.22
N GLU A 204 -4.23 -14.27 14.84
CA GLU A 204 -3.08 -13.96 13.99
C GLU A 204 -3.46 -14.06 12.51
N VAL A 205 -2.87 -13.18 11.69
CA VAL A 205 -3.11 -13.16 10.24
C VAL A 205 -2.14 -14.09 9.54
N PHE A 206 -2.67 -15.15 8.93
CA PHE A 206 -1.89 -16.11 8.15
C PHE A 206 -2.08 -15.90 6.65
N MET A 207 -0.96 -15.88 5.95
CA MET A 207 -0.91 -15.65 4.50
C MET A 207 -0.20 -16.81 3.81
N ARG A 208 -0.77 -17.31 2.71
CA ARG A 208 -0.18 -18.35 1.89
C ARG A 208 -0.25 -17.99 0.42
N GLY A 209 0.82 -18.22 -0.30
CA GLY A 209 0.85 -18.03 -1.75
C GLY A 209 2.24 -17.84 -2.32
N ASN A 210 2.28 -17.70 -3.64
CA ASN A 210 3.52 -17.57 -4.42
C ASN A 210 4.21 -16.20 -4.27
N VAL A 211 3.64 -15.27 -3.52
CA VAL A 211 4.24 -13.97 -3.18
C VAL A 211 4.96 -13.99 -1.83
N VAL A 212 4.78 -15.03 -1.03
CA VAL A 212 5.46 -15.21 0.26
C VAL A 212 6.97 -15.32 0.04
N MET A 213 7.76 -14.71 0.91
CA MET A 213 9.24 -14.74 0.88
C MET A 213 9.80 -16.18 0.90
N LYS A 214 11.05 -16.34 0.54
CA LYS A 214 11.78 -17.61 0.72
C LYS A 214 12.15 -17.85 2.17
N GLY A 215 12.31 -16.82 2.95
CA GLY A 215 12.70 -16.82 4.34
C GLY A 215 13.54 -15.60 4.71
N TYR A 216 14.04 -15.58 5.93
CA TYR A 216 14.98 -14.58 6.42
C TYR A 216 16.41 -14.95 6.05
N LEU A 217 17.22 -13.95 5.68
CA LEU A 217 18.60 -14.13 5.22
C LEU A 217 19.46 -14.70 6.36
N LYS A 218 20.01 -15.91 6.17
CA LYS A 218 20.88 -16.61 7.11
C LYS A 218 20.24 -16.84 8.50
N ASP A 219 18.94 -16.98 8.55
CA ASP A 219 18.17 -17.24 9.76
C ASP A 219 17.10 -18.31 9.48
N GLU A 220 17.54 -19.56 9.58
CA GLU A 220 16.67 -20.72 9.34
C GLU A 220 15.65 -20.91 10.46
N GLU A 221 16.00 -20.54 11.69
CA GLU A 221 15.13 -20.69 12.86
C GLU A 221 13.92 -19.74 12.72
N ALA A 222 14.18 -18.44 12.53
CA ALA A 222 13.12 -17.47 12.29
C ALA A 222 12.32 -17.80 11.01
N THR A 223 12.95 -18.34 9.97
CA THR A 223 12.27 -18.76 8.75
C THR A 223 11.29 -19.90 8.97
N LYS A 224 11.59 -20.84 9.85
CA LYS A 224 10.71 -21.96 10.20
C LYS A 224 9.59 -21.55 11.14
N ALA A 225 9.80 -20.51 11.92
CA ALA A 225 8.82 -19.98 12.87
C ALA A 225 7.80 -19.03 12.21
N ALA A 226 8.12 -18.48 11.04
CA ALA A 226 7.26 -17.56 10.28
C ALA A 226 6.32 -18.32 9.33
#